data_790c29aa7a8be7326eb7609617fd6d99
#
_entry.id   790c29aa7a8be7326eb7609617fd6d99
#
_cell.length_a   1.000
_cell.length_b   1.000
_cell.length_c   1.000
_cell.angle_alpha   90.00
_cell.angle_beta   90.00
_cell.angle_gamma   90.00
#
_symmetry.space_group_name_H-M   'P 1'
#
loop_
_entity.id
_entity.type
_entity.pdbx_description
1 polymer ?
#
loop_
_entity_poly.entity_id
_entity_poly.type
_entity_poly.pdbx_seq_one_letter_code
_entity_poly.pdbx_strand_id
1 'polypeptide(L)'
;MSTGAIDVVTTAAPGIRDLLVLGRVKAFEASRTADLIVLDAPAAGHAVSFLQSPTGLRAAVGAGPIATQADDVLEMLADPERCRVMLVTLAEETPVNEVIETAFALEEEIGVALGPVIVNGLVPVPEGLADDFDARLTASAAKISAAEIANLRDAAAFRLQWAARQNDQVARLSQSLPLAQLHTPYAFTTEPGPPELETLSNALSIGIDELSEDDA
;
A
#
# COMPACT_ATOMS: atom_id res chain seq x y z
N MET A 1 -25.23 24.09 20.73
CA MET A 1 -26.10 22.91 21.01
C MET A 1 -26.33 22.10 19.72
N SER A 2 -25.31 21.64 19.02
CA SER A 2 -25.50 20.83 17.80
C SER A 2 -24.61 19.59 17.71
N THR A 3 -23.73 19.38 18.69
CA THR A 3 -22.78 18.26 18.69
C THR A 3 -23.41 16.91 19.05
N GLY A 4 -24.46 16.92 19.92
CA GLY A 4 -25.08 15.68 20.39
C GLY A 4 -25.99 14.97 19.37
N ALA A 5 -26.55 15.69 18.40
CA ALA A 5 -27.41 15.09 17.38
C ALA A 5 -26.60 14.36 16.30
N ILE A 6 -25.40 14.84 15.99
CA ILE A 6 -24.48 14.19 15.03
C ILE A 6 -23.90 12.89 15.65
N ASP A 7 -23.52 12.90 16.92
CA ASP A 7 -23.02 11.71 17.60
C ASP A 7 -24.06 10.58 17.71
N VAL A 8 -25.32 10.91 17.90
CA VAL A 8 -26.41 9.92 17.96
C VAL A 8 -26.70 9.30 16.59
N VAL A 9 -26.63 10.08 15.52
CA VAL A 9 -26.84 9.59 14.13
C VAL A 9 -25.68 8.72 13.67
N THR A 10 -24.44 9.09 14.00
CA THR A 10 -23.24 8.29 13.62
C THR A 10 -23.15 6.97 14.36
N THR A 11 -23.74 6.86 15.55
CA THR A 11 -23.81 5.58 16.30
C THR A 11 -24.94 4.68 15.79
N ALA A 12 -25.98 5.26 15.16
CA ALA A 12 -27.18 4.55 14.72
C ALA A 12 -27.13 4.02 13.28
N ALA A 13 -26.20 4.50 12.44
CA ALA A 13 -26.07 4.07 11.04
C ALA A 13 -24.60 3.85 10.68
N PRO A 14 -24.16 2.58 10.64
CA PRO A 14 -22.83 2.23 10.13
C PRO A 14 -22.61 2.82 8.73
N GLY A 15 -21.42 3.37 8.46
CA GLY A 15 -21.05 3.95 7.17
C GLY A 15 -21.34 5.46 7.00
N ILE A 16 -22.14 6.11 7.83
CA ILE A 16 -22.32 7.57 7.74
C ILE A 16 -21.02 8.32 7.98
N ARG A 17 -20.21 7.86 8.94
CA ARG A 17 -18.91 8.47 9.22
C ARG A 17 -17.98 8.35 8.01
N ASP A 18 -17.96 7.18 7.38
CA ASP A 18 -17.12 6.89 6.22
C ASP A 18 -17.57 7.75 5.01
N LEU A 19 -18.88 7.85 4.77
CA LEU A 19 -19.43 8.75 3.75
C LEU A 19 -19.06 10.21 4.01
N LEU A 20 -19.04 10.67 5.26
CA LEU A 20 -18.62 12.04 5.58
C LEU A 20 -17.14 12.29 5.28
N VAL A 21 -16.28 11.30 5.55
CA VAL A 21 -14.85 11.37 5.21
C VAL A 21 -14.67 11.42 3.69
N LEU A 22 -15.28 10.48 2.95
CA LEU A 22 -15.23 10.45 1.48
C LEU A 22 -15.82 11.71 0.86
N GLY A 23 -16.95 12.20 1.39
CA GLY A 23 -17.55 13.46 0.97
C GLY A 23 -16.64 14.68 1.22
N ARG A 24 -15.80 14.64 2.26
CA ARG A 24 -14.80 15.67 2.49
C ARG A 24 -13.67 15.60 1.47
N VAL A 25 -13.20 14.41 1.14
CA VAL A 25 -12.20 14.19 0.07
C VAL A 25 -12.73 14.72 -1.27
N LYS A 26 -13.97 14.36 -1.63
CA LYS A 26 -14.65 14.87 -2.83
C LYS A 26 -14.77 16.40 -2.84
N ALA A 27 -15.03 17.02 -1.70
CA ALA A 27 -15.08 18.47 -1.60
C ALA A 27 -13.70 19.13 -1.82
N PHE A 28 -12.62 18.53 -1.36
CA PHE A 28 -11.26 18.99 -1.65
C PHE A 28 -10.92 18.84 -3.13
N GLU A 29 -11.25 17.71 -3.75
CA GLU A 29 -11.09 17.47 -5.18
C GLU A 29 -11.85 18.51 -6.00
N ALA A 30 -13.13 18.68 -5.75
CA ALA A 30 -13.99 19.65 -6.47
C ALA A 30 -13.51 21.10 -6.32
N SER A 31 -12.92 21.46 -5.19
CA SER A 31 -12.36 22.81 -4.96
C SER A 31 -10.98 23.03 -5.57
N ARG A 32 -10.36 21.98 -6.16
CA ARG A 32 -9.00 22.00 -6.72
C ARG A 32 -7.99 22.61 -5.74
N THR A 33 -8.08 22.21 -4.47
CA THR A 33 -7.22 22.73 -3.40
C THR A 33 -5.76 22.27 -3.57
N ALA A 34 -5.54 21.15 -4.25
CA ALA A 34 -4.22 20.58 -4.56
C ALA A 34 -4.30 19.81 -5.89
N ASP A 35 -3.14 19.62 -6.52
CA ASP A 35 -3.01 18.83 -7.74
C ASP A 35 -3.14 17.32 -7.47
N LEU A 36 -2.76 16.89 -6.26
CA LEU A 36 -2.88 15.51 -5.78
C LEU A 36 -3.41 15.50 -4.35
N ILE A 37 -4.36 14.63 -4.09
CA ILE A 37 -4.90 14.37 -2.74
C ILE A 37 -4.64 12.91 -2.42
N VAL A 38 -3.88 12.65 -1.37
CA VAL A 38 -3.61 11.29 -0.86
C VAL A 38 -4.44 11.08 0.41
N LEU A 39 -5.33 10.08 0.36
CA LEU A 39 -6.07 9.63 1.52
C LEU A 39 -5.37 8.39 2.11
N ASP A 40 -4.82 8.52 3.32
CA ASP A 40 -4.36 7.38 4.11
C ASP A 40 -5.58 6.63 4.63
N ALA A 41 -5.97 5.59 3.88
CA ALA A 41 -7.20 4.83 4.10
C ALA A 41 -7.01 3.76 5.21
N PRO A 42 -8.10 3.22 5.77
CA PRO A 42 -8.02 2.09 6.70
C PRO A 42 -7.33 0.88 6.07
N ALA A 43 -6.77 0.00 6.92
CA ALA A 43 -6.15 -1.26 6.47
C ALA A 43 -7.14 -2.17 5.70
N ALA A 44 -6.61 -3.10 4.91
CA ALA A 44 -7.34 -3.93 3.94
C ALA A 44 -8.68 -4.49 4.45
N GLY A 45 -8.73 -5.04 5.69
CA GLY A 45 -9.96 -5.59 6.28
C GLY A 45 -11.09 -4.56 6.47
N HIS A 46 -10.80 -3.27 6.51
CA HIS A 46 -11.77 -2.20 6.61
C HIS A 46 -11.87 -1.32 5.36
N ALA A 47 -10.90 -1.38 4.46
CA ALA A 47 -10.85 -0.55 3.26
C ALA A 47 -12.05 -0.83 2.34
N VAL A 48 -12.39 -2.10 2.13
CA VAL A 48 -13.54 -2.51 1.32
C VAL A 48 -14.82 -1.96 1.91
N SER A 49 -15.09 -2.19 3.20
CA SER A 49 -16.31 -1.69 3.86
C SER A 49 -16.38 -0.16 3.92
N PHE A 50 -15.23 0.51 4.07
CA PHE A 50 -15.12 1.96 4.02
C PHE A 50 -15.54 2.50 2.64
N LEU A 51 -15.01 1.94 1.56
CA LEU A 51 -15.33 2.36 0.20
C LEU A 51 -16.72 1.89 -0.27
N GLN A 52 -17.27 0.81 0.30
CA GLN A 52 -18.66 0.38 0.08
C GLN A 52 -19.70 1.22 0.80
N SER A 53 -19.32 2.02 1.80
CA SER A 53 -20.25 2.76 2.65
C SER A 53 -21.21 3.67 1.86
N PRO A 54 -20.81 4.35 0.76
CA PRO A 54 -21.73 5.14 -0.05
C PRO A 54 -22.81 4.28 -0.72
N THR A 55 -22.46 3.11 -1.25
CA THR A 55 -23.40 2.17 -1.88
C THR A 55 -24.44 1.69 -0.87
N GLY A 56 -24.00 1.26 0.31
CA GLY A 56 -24.89 0.80 1.38
C GLY A 56 -25.86 1.90 1.84
N LEU A 57 -25.35 3.12 2.04
CA LEU A 57 -26.20 4.26 2.44
C LEU A 57 -27.13 4.69 1.32
N ARG A 58 -26.68 4.69 0.07
CA ARG A 58 -27.54 5.00 -1.08
C ARG A 58 -28.72 4.05 -1.21
N ALA A 59 -28.50 2.76 -0.96
CA ALA A 59 -29.57 1.75 -0.96
C ALA A 59 -30.54 1.93 0.21
N ALA A 60 -30.07 2.40 1.36
CA ALA A 60 -30.89 2.59 2.57
C ALA A 60 -31.74 3.87 2.55
N VAL A 61 -31.31 4.90 1.81
CA VAL A 61 -32.01 6.21 1.75
C VAL A 61 -32.54 6.45 0.33
N GLY A 62 -33.86 6.68 0.22
CA GLY A 62 -34.50 6.87 -1.09
C GLY A 62 -34.13 8.20 -1.76
N ALA A 63 -34.12 9.32 -1.00
CA ALA A 63 -33.82 10.67 -1.50
C ALA A 63 -33.33 11.58 -0.36
N GLY A 64 -32.79 12.75 -0.74
CA GLY A 64 -32.36 13.78 0.21
C GLY A 64 -30.83 13.98 0.23
N PRO A 65 -30.32 14.84 1.12
CA PRO A 65 -28.91 15.26 1.09
C PRO A 65 -27.89 14.10 1.24
N ILE A 66 -28.23 13.07 2.01
CA ILE A 66 -27.36 11.88 2.18
C ILE A 66 -27.30 11.07 0.88
N ALA A 67 -28.45 10.90 0.20
CA ALA A 67 -28.50 10.21 -1.08
C ALA A 67 -27.68 10.94 -2.15
N THR A 68 -27.84 12.25 -2.26
CA THR A 68 -27.08 13.09 -3.20
C THR A 68 -25.57 13.01 -2.91
N GLN A 69 -25.18 13.07 -1.64
CA GLN A 69 -23.76 12.96 -1.27
C GLN A 69 -23.19 11.58 -1.57
N ALA A 70 -23.97 10.52 -1.37
CA ALA A 70 -23.57 9.17 -1.73
C ALA A 70 -23.37 9.01 -3.24
N ASP A 71 -24.33 9.52 -4.05
CA ASP A 71 -24.25 9.52 -5.52
C ASP A 71 -23.00 10.29 -6.00
N ASP A 72 -22.72 11.46 -5.45
CA ASP A 72 -21.54 12.27 -5.78
C ASP A 72 -20.20 11.58 -5.46
N VAL A 73 -20.14 10.84 -4.34
CA VAL A 73 -18.94 10.08 -3.96
C VAL A 73 -18.78 8.85 -4.85
N LEU A 74 -19.86 8.13 -5.16
CA LEU A 74 -19.82 6.99 -6.08
C LEU A 74 -19.36 7.40 -7.47
N GLU A 75 -19.80 8.55 -7.98
CA GLU A 75 -19.32 9.10 -9.24
C GLU A 75 -17.80 9.37 -9.22
N MET A 76 -17.29 9.96 -8.14
CA MET A 76 -15.84 10.18 -7.99
C MET A 76 -15.05 8.88 -7.92
N LEU A 77 -15.53 7.89 -7.15
CA LEU A 77 -14.83 6.60 -6.98
C LEU A 77 -14.80 5.78 -8.28
N ALA A 78 -15.83 5.88 -9.12
CA ALA A 78 -15.93 5.14 -10.39
C ALA A 78 -15.10 5.77 -11.52
N ASP A 79 -14.63 7.00 -11.37
CA ASP A 79 -13.88 7.71 -12.40
C ASP A 79 -12.37 7.53 -12.22
N PRO A 80 -11.69 6.77 -13.10
CA PRO A 80 -10.26 6.49 -12.98
C PRO A 80 -9.36 7.72 -13.15
N GLU A 81 -9.88 8.80 -13.74
CA GLU A 81 -9.15 10.07 -13.87
C GLU A 81 -9.20 10.90 -12.58
N ARG A 82 -10.12 10.58 -11.67
CA ARG A 82 -10.35 11.31 -10.43
C ARG A 82 -9.92 10.52 -9.19
N CYS A 83 -10.04 9.21 -9.23
CA CYS A 83 -9.76 8.35 -8.08
C CYS A 83 -9.14 7.02 -8.50
N ARG A 84 -8.02 6.69 -7.87
CA ARG A 84 -7.39 5.37 -7.96
C ARG A 84 -7.01 4.89 -6.57
N VAL A 85 -7.11 3.60 -6.32
CA VAL A 85 -6.66 2.99 -5.08
C VAL A 85 -5.31 2.32 -5.31
N MET A 86 -4.31 2.71 -4.53
CA MET A 86 -3.02 2.06 -4.49
C MET A 86 -2.97 1.13 -3.28
N LEU A 87 -2.74 -0.15 -3.54
CA LEU A 87 -2.59 -1.15 -2.50
C LEU A 87 -1.13 -1.22 -2.03
N VAL A 88 -0.93 -1.37 -0.72
CA VAL A 88 0.40 -1.53 -0.13
C VAL A 88 0.45 -2.87 0.60
N THR A 89 1.47 -3.67 0.30
CA THR A 89 1.66 -4.99 0.92
C THR A 89 3.10 -5.22 1.34
N LEU A 90 3.33 -6.26 2.13
CA LEU A 90 4.66 -6.83 2.39
C LEU A 90 4.83 -8.08 1.52
N ALA A 91 6.08 -8.40 1.16
CA ALA A 91 6.40 -9.63 0.44
C ALA A 91 6.41 -10.84 1.39
N GLU A 92 5.25 -11.14 1.97
CA GLU A 92 5.00 -12.25 2.89
C GLU A 92 3.71 -12.96 2.47
N GLU A 93 3.55 -14.24 2.88
CA GLU A 93 2.44 -15.07 2.41
C GLU A 93 1.05 -14.48 2.73
N THR A 94 0.82 -14.10 3.98
CA THR A 94 -0.47 -13.56 4.43
C THR A 94 -0.77 -12.19 3.80
N PRO A 95 0.13 -11.18 3.86
CA PRO A 95 -0.12 -9.89 3.21
C PRO A 95 -0.36 -9.98 1.71
N VAL A 96 0.35 -10.89 1.01
CA VAL A 96 0.13 -11.10 -0.43
C VAL A 96 -1.23 -11.73 -0.71
N ASN A 97 -1.70 -12.67 0.12
CA ASN A 97 -3.06 -13.20 -0.01
C ASN A 97 -4.12 -12.10 0.22
N GLU A 98 -3.96 -11.33 1.29
CA GLU A 98 -4.87 -10.25 1.65
C GLU A 98 -4.96 -9.16 0.56
N VAL A 99 -3.82 -8.77 -0.03
CA VAL A 99 -3.83 -7.76 -1.10
C VAL A 99 -4.50 -8.26 -2.36
N ILE A 100 -4.31 -9.54 -2.73
CA ILE A 100 -4.99 -10.14 -3.89
C ILE A 100 -6.50 -10.18 -3.66
N GLU A 101 -6.96 -10.67 -2.51
CA GLU A 101 -8.39 -10.72 -2.16
C GLU A 101 -9.00 -9.31 -2.11
N THR A 102 -8.28 -8.33 -1.54
CA THR A 102 -8.72 -6.95 -1.47
C THR A 102 -8.82 -6.31 -2.85
N ALA A 103 -7.86 -6.55 -3.75
CA ALA A 103 -7.89 -6.05 -5.12
C ALA A 103 -9.16 -6.51 -5.85
N PHE A 104 -9.46 -7.81 -5.84
CA PHE A 104 -10.66 -8.35 -6.47
C PHE A 104 -11.95 -7.77 -5.85
N ALA A 105 -12.01 -7.64 -4.52
CA ALA A 105 -13.17 -7.04 -3.87
C ALA A 105 -13.38 -5.56 -4.27
N LEU A 106 -12.30 -4.79 -4.39
CA LEU A 106 -12.36 -3.39 -4.80
C LEU A 106 -12.83 -3.23 -6.25
N GLU A 107 -12.37 -4.07 -7.15
CA GLU A 107 -12.77 -4.05 -8.55
C GLU A 107 -14.19 -4.58 -8.75
N GLU A 108 -14.53 -5.74 -8.18
CA GLU A 108 -15.79 -6.43 -8.43
C GLU A 108 -16.97 -5.82 -7.66
N GLU A 109 -16.76 -5.42 -6.40
CA GLU A 109 -17.84 -4.98 -5.51
C GLU A 109 -18.01 -3.46 -5.50
N ILE A 110 -16.94 -2.69 -5.75
CA ILE A 110 -16.95 -1.22 -5.67
C ILE A 110 -16.80 -0.61 -7.05
N GLY A 111 -16.00 -1.23 -7.93
CA GLY A 111 -15.75 -0.72 -9.28
C GLY A 111 -14.77 0.45 -9.29
N VAL A 112 -13.88 0.55 -8.28
CA VAL A 112 -12.83 1.57 -8.24
C VAL A 112 -11.62 1.12 -9.03
N ALA A 113 -10.98 2.05 -9.75
CA ALA A 113 -9.76 1.76 -10.47
C ALA A 113 -8.58 1.54 -9.50
N LEU A 114 -7.76 0.53 -9.79
CA LEU A 114 -6.53 0.26 -9.05
C LEU A 114 -5.34 0.88 -9.77
N GLY A 115 -4.38 1.37 -9.01
CA GLY A 115 -3.05 1.73 -9.47
C GLY A 115 -2.03 0.61 -9.21
N PRO A 116 -0.74 0.87 -9.46
CA PRO A 116 0.33 -0.07 -9.14
C PRO A 116 0.31 -0.50 -7.66
N VAL A 117 0.68 -1.76 -7.39
CA VAL A 117 0.81 -2.26 -6.02
C VAL A 117 2.17 -1.90 -5.45
N ILE A 118 2.21 -1.30 -4.27
CA ILE A 118 3.47 -1.03 -3.56
C ILE A 118 3.84 -2.25 -2.73
N VAL A 119 4.94 -2.92 -3.08
CA VAL A 119 5.55 -3.97 -2.25
C VAL A 119 6.60 -3.33 -1.35
N ASN A 120 6.21 -3.12 -0.10
CA ASN A 120 7.01 -2.39 0.87
C ASN A 120 8.00 -3.31 1.61
N GLY A 121 9.17 -2.78 1.95
CA GLY A 121 10.10 -3.42 2.87
C GLY A 121 10.88 -4.59 2.30
N LEU A 122 11.26 -4.54 1.02
CA LEU A 122 12.11 -5.55 0.41
C LEU A 122 13.54 -5.44 0.94
N VAL A 123 14.07 -6.55 1.43
CA VAL A 123 15.42 -6.61 2.00
C VAL A 123 16.46 -6.48 0.88
N PRO A 124 17.23 -5.39 0.83
CA PRO A 124 18.27 -5.25 -0.17
C PRO A 124 19.41 -6.25 0.09
N VAL A 125 19.85 -6.94 -0.94
CA VAL A 125 21.02 -7.82 -0.88
C VAL A 125 22.25 -7.01 -1.27
N PRO A 126 23.22 -6.80 -0.36
CA PRO A 126 24.47 -6.13 -0.68
C PRO A 126 25.20 -6.80 -1.83
N GLU A 127 25.80 -6.00 -2.70
CA GLU A 127 26.60 -6.52 -3.80
C GLU A 127 27.71 -7.46 -3.32
N GLY A 128 27.82 -8.64 -3.95
CA GLY A 128 28.80 -9.67 -3.61
C GLY A 128 28.48 -10.47 -2.34
N LEU A 129 27.31 -10.30 -1.73
CA LEU A 129 26.90 -11.16 -0.61
C LEU A 129 26.53 -12.57 -1.09
N ALA A 130 25.96 -12.69 -2.29
CA ALA A 130 25.59 -13.96 -2.91
C ALA A 130 26.79 -14.67 -3.57
N ASP A 131 27.83 -13.90 -3.95
CA ASP A 131 28.98 -14.40 -4.70
C ASP A 131 30.18 -14.57 -3.75
N ASP A 132 30.58 -15.76 -3.49
CA ASP A 132 31.84 -16.12 -2.83
C ASP A 132 32.20 -15.28 -1.56
N PHE A 133 31.25 -15.20 -0.64
CA PHE A 133 31.39 -14.51 0.66
C PHE A 133 32.69 -14.91 1.37
N ASP A 134 33.08 -16.20 1.30
CA ASP A 134 34.29 -16.74 1.96
C ASP A 134 35.58 -16.23 1.32
N ALA A 135 35.63 -16.12 -0.01
CA ALA A 135 36.80 -15.57 -0.68
C ALA A 135 36.97 -14.08 -0.38
N ARG A 136 35.89 -13.33 -0.35
CA ARG A 136 35.89 -11.89 0.02
C ARG A 136 36.32 -11.70 1.48
N LEU A 137 35.82 -12.55 2.37
CA LEU A 137 36.18 -12.52 3.77
C LEU A 137 37.69 -12.84 3.96
N THR A 138 38.21 -13.84 3.21
CA THR A 138 39.61 -14.21 3.24
C THR A 138 40.52 -13.13 2.64
N ALA A 139 40.07 -12.46 1.57
CA ALA A 139 40.75 -11.32 0.95
C ALA A 139 40.72 -10.04 1.80
N SER A 140 39.83 -9.98 2.76
CA SER A 140 39.72 -8.85 3.68
C SER A 140 40.93 -8.80 4.61
N ALA A 141 41.56 -7.62 4.73
CA ALA A 141 42.66 -7.40 5.69
C ALA A 141 42.16 -7.31 7.15
N ALA A 142 40.90 -7.55 7.42
CA ALA A 142 40.30 -7.46 8.74
C ALA A 142 40.74 -8.63 9.62
N LYS A 143 41.20 -8.31 10.83
CA LYS A 143 41.55 -9.34 11.84
C LYS A 143 40.24 -9.77 12.53
N ILE A 144 39.59 -10.80 12.00
CA ILE A 144 38.33 -11.33 12.49
C ILE A 144 38.57 -12.72 13.08
N SER A 145 38.00 -13.00 14.24
CA SER A 145 38.09 -14.32 14.88
C SER A 145 37.22 -15.36 14.14
N ALA A 146 37.52 -16.64 14.32
CA ALA A 146 36.73 -17.72 13.75
C ALA A 146 35.26 -17.69 14.18
N ALA A 147 34.97 -17.25 15.40
CA ALA A 147 33.61 -17.11 15.89
C ALA A 147 32.84 -15.96 15.19
N GLU A 148 33.53 -14.84 14.97
CA GLU A 148 32.94 -13.72 14.20
C GLU A 148 32.71 -14.10 12.74
N ILE A 149 33.59 -14.87 12.13
CA ILE A 149 33.41 -15.40 10.77
C ILE A 149 32.15 -16.28 10.70
N ALA A 150 31.97 -17.18 11.68
CA ALA A 150 30.77 -18.02 11.73
C ALA A 150 29.50 -17.20 11.83
N ASN A 151 29.46 -16.21 12.73
CA ASN A 151 28.33 -15.32 12.90
C ASN A 151 28.02 -14.51 11.63
N LEU A 152 29.06 -14.04 10.92
CA LEU A 152 28.88 -13.32 9.66
C LEU A 152 28.31 -14.22 8.55
N ARG A 153 28.73 -15.49 8.49
CA ARG A 153 28.16 -16.47 7.55
C ARG A 153 26.69 -16.71 7.83
N ASP A 154 26.34 -16.93 9.11
CA ASP A 154 24.94 -17.15 9.50
C ASP A 154 24.07 -15.94 9.18
N ALA A 155 24.56 -14.73 9.45
CA ALA A 155 23.87 -13.49 9.11
C ALA A 155 23.70 -13.31 7.60
N ALA A 156 24.73 -13.59 6.80
CA ALA A 156 24.68 -13.55 5.35
C ALA A 156 23.66 -14.57 4.80
N ALA A 157 23.72 -15.81 5.27
CA ALA A 157 22.80 -16.87 4.88
C ALA A 157 21.34 -16.51 5.22
N PHE A 158 21.10 -15.98 6.42
CA PHE A 158 19.77 -15.51 6.84
C PHE A 158 19.23 -14.41 5.90
N ARG A 159 20.07 -13.41 5.59
CA ARG A 159 19.68 -12.30 4.72
C ARG A 159 19.34 -12.77 3.30
N LEU A 160 20.16 -13.66 2.74
CA LEU A 160 19.91 -14.25 1.41
C LEU A 160 18.61 -15.07 1.40
N GLN A 161 18.38 -15.89 2.43
CA GLN A 161 17.14 -16.66 2.55
C GLN A 161 15.91 -15.78 2.71
N TRP A 162 16.02 -14.68 3.45
CA TRP A 162 14.92 -13.73 3.61
C TRP A 162 14.59 -13.06 2.28
N ALA A 163 15.61 -12.51 1.59
CA ALA A 163 15.40 -11.91 0.28
C ALA A 163 14.84 -12.91 -0.75
N ALA A 164 15.31 -14.16 -0.75
CA ALA A 164 14.78 -15.19 -1.63
C ALA A 164 13.27 -15.44 -1.40
N ARG A 165 12.85 -15.59 -0.13
CA ARG A 165 11.42 -15.75 0.20
C ARG A 165 10.58 -14.55 -0.24
N GLN A 166 11.11 -13.34 -0.07
CA GLN A 166 10.42 -12.14 -0.54
C GLN A 166 10.28 -12.13 -2.05
N ASN A 167 11.32 -12.50 -2.80
CA ASN A 167 11.28 -12.60 -4.26
C ASN A 167 10.24 -13.64 -4.74
N ASP A 168 10.11 -14.77 -4.03
CA ASP A 168 9.08 -15.78 -4.33
C ASP A 168 7.66 -15.17 -4.17
N GLN A 169 7.43 -14.36 -3.14
CA GLN A 169 6.14 -13.71 -2.93
C GLN A 169 5.87 -12.59 -3.94
N VAL A 170 6.88 -11.81 -4.32
CA VAL A 170 6.79 -10.80 -5.39
C VAL A 170 6.40 -11.47 -6.72
N ALA A 171 7.06 -12.58 -7.07
CA ALA A 171 6.74 -13.34 -8.27
C ALA A 171 5.32 -13.94 -8.22
N ARG A 172 4.89 -14.46 -7.06
CA ARG A 172 3.53 -14.96 -6.86
C ARG A 172 2.48 -13.86 -7.03
N LEU A 173 2.74 -12.67 -6.48
CA LEU A 173 1.86 -11.51 -6.62
C LEU A 173 1.70 -11.13 -8.09
N SER A 174 2.79 -11.01 -8.86
CA SER A 174 2.75 -10.72 -10.30
C SER A 174 1.93 -11.73 -11.11
N GLN A 175 1.97 -13.02 -10.71
CA GLN A 175 1.21 -14.08 -11.39
C GLN A 175 -0.28 -14.04 -11.05
N SER A 176 -0.63 -13.58 -9.86
CA SER A 176 -1.99 -13.61 -9.34
C SER A 176 -2.76 -12.30 -9.58
N LEU A 177 -2.06 -11.19 -9.67
CA LEU A 177 -2.63 -9.86 -9.83
C LEU A 177 -1.87 -9.12 -10.94
N PRO A 178 -2.50 -8.88 -12.11
CA PRO A 178 -1.86 -8.28 -13.28
C PRO A 178 -1.78 -6.75 -13.15
N LEU A 179 -1.24 -6.26 -12.04
CA LEU A 179 -0.93 -4.86 -11.81
C LEU A 179 0.58 -4.66 -11.75
N ALA A 180 1.05 -3.51 -12.20
CA ALA A 180 2.43 -3.12 -12.02
C ALA A 180 2.81 -3.07 -10.53
N GLN A 181 4.08 -3.31 -10.22
CA GLN A 181 4.57 -3.30 -8.85
C GLN A 181 5.63 -2.21 -8.65
N LEU A 182 5.45 -1.41 -7.61
CA LEU A 182 6.46 -0.48 -7.12
C LEU A 182 7.13 -1.06 -5.89
N HIS A 183 8.43 -1.07 -5.85
CA HIS A 183 9.20 -1.71 -4.78
C HIS A 183 9.88 -0.67 -3.89
N THR A 184 9.74 -0.82 -2.57
CA THR A 184 10.48 0.00 -1.62
C THR A 184 11.38 -0.84 -0.72
N PRO A 185 12.59 -0.35 -0.38
CA PRO A 185 13.53 -1.11 0.43
C PRO A 185 13.12 -1.14 1.90
N TYR A 186 13.55 -2.20 2.59
CA TYR A 186 13.44 -2.30 4.04
C TYR A 186 14.38 -1.29 4.71
N ALA A 187 13.82 -0.41 5.55
CA ALA A 187 14.58 0.51 6.37
C ALA A 187 15.02 -0.18 7.67
N PHE A 188 16.33 -0.40 7.83
CA PHE A 188 16.91 -1.03 9.03
C PHE A 188 17.01 -0.03 10.20
N THR A 189 15.89 0.54 10.59
CA THR A 189 15.79 1.49 11.70
C THR A 189 14.50 1.29 12.47
N THR A 190 14.50 1.62 13.74
CA THR A 190 13.29 1.65 14.59
C THR A 190 12.62 3.02 14.60
N GLU A 191 13.32 4.06 14.14
CA GLU A 191 12.85 5.43 14.11
C GLU A 191 13.15 6.03 12.73
N PRO A 192 12.27 5.80 11.73
CA PRO A 192 12.47 6.37 10.40
C PRO A 192 12.41 7.90 10.45
N GLY A 193 13.41 8.52 9.83
CA GLY A 193 13.56 9.96 9.74
C GLY A 193 13.62 10.45 8.29
N PRO A 194 13.97 11.71 8.04
CA PRO A 194 14.06 12.27 6.71
C PRO A 194 14.96 11.49 5.73
N PRO A 195 16.12 10.91 6.12
CA PRO A 195 16.95 10.13 5.21
C PRO A 195 16.27 8.84 4.72
N GLU A 196 15.53 8.15 5.60
CA GLU A 196 14.78 6.95 5.23
C GLU A 196 13.61 7.29 4.32
N LEU A 197 12.91 8.39 4.61
CA LEU A 197 11.81 8.87 3.75
C LEU A 197 12.33 9.27 2.36
N GLU A 198 13.49 9.90 2.26
CA GLU A 198 14.13 10.21 0.99
C GLU A 198 14.48 8.94 0.23
N THR A 199 15.00 7.92 0.91
CA THR A 199 15.32 6.63 0.30
C THR A 199 14.07 5.96 -0.27
N LEU A 200 12.97 5.93 0.49
CA LEU A 200 11.70 5.36 0.05
C LEU A 200 11.10 6.15 -1.12
N SER A 201 11.12 7.48 -1.03
CA SER A 201 10.63 8.37 -2.09
C SER A 201 11.40 8.18 -3.39
N ASN A 202 12.74 8.10 -3.32
CA ASN A 202 13.57 7.86 -4.50
C ASN A 202 13.29 6.48 -5.12
N ALA A 203 13.08 5.45 -4.31
CA ALA A 203 12.73 4.13 -4.81
C ALA A 203 11.39 4.13 -5.55
N LEU A 204 10.38 4.82 -5.01
CA LEU A 204 9.08 4.99 -5.69
C LEU A 204 9.23 5.79 -6.98
N SER A 205 9.99 6.89 -6.98
CA SER A 205 10.20 7.72 -8.18
C SER A 205 10.86 6.92 -9.31
N ILE A 206 11.90 6.14 -8.99
CA ILE A 206 12.56 5.26 -9.96
C ILE A 206 11.56 4.23 -10.52
N GLY A 207 10.79 3.57 -9.65
CA GLY A 207 9.80 2.60 -10.08
C GLY A 207 8.70 3.21 -10.96
N ILE A 208 8.26 4.43 -10.66
CA ILE A 208 7.27 5.16 -11.48
C ILE A 208 7.85 5.49 -12.86
N ASP A 209 9.10 5.94 -12.93
CA ASP A 209 9.76 6.26 -14.20
C ASP A 209 9.97 5.00 -15.09
N GLU A 210 9.98 3.81 -14.47
CA GLU A 210 10.10 2.53 -15.17
C GLU A 210 8.74 1.93 -15.61
N LEU A 211 7.60 2.48 -15.15
CA LEU A 211 6.29 2.03 -15.59
C LEU A 211 6.09 2.34 -17.08
N SER A 212 5.50 1.39 -17.80
CA SER A 212 5.04 1.65 -19.17
C SER A 212 3.79 2.56 -19.16
N GLU A 213 3.47 3.18 -20.30
CA GLU A 213 2.24 3.98 -20.43
C GLU A 213 0.97 3.12 -20.21
N ASP A 214 1.07 1.81 -20.41
CA ASP A 214 -0.04 0.86 -20.19
C ASP A 214 -0.19 0.44 -18.71
N ASP A 215 0.80 0.72 -17.88
CA ASP A 215 0.85 0.34 -16.44
C ASP A 215 0.46 1.49 -15.50
N ALA A 216 0.23 2.71 -16.01
CA ALA A 216 0.05 3.93 -15.24
C ALA A 216 -1.41 4.31 -14.92
#